data_2dbd73c7c70c3f8ecf9f690541cd736c
#
_entry.id   2dbd73c7c70c3f8ecf9f690541cd736c
#
_cell.length_a   1.000
_cell.length_b   1.000
_cell.length_c   1.000
_cell.angle_alpha   90.00
_cell.angle_beta   90.00
_cell.angle_gamma   90.00
#
_symmetry.space_group_name_H-M   'P 1'
#
loop_
_entity.id
_entity.type
_entity.pdbx_description
1 polymer ?
#
loop_
_entity_poly.entity_id
_entity_poly.type
_entity_poly.pdbx_seq_one_letter_code
_entity_poly.pdbx_strand_id
1 'polypeptide(L)'
;MFQSINFYLSRDCLRVAECVLYVGGNWNNGTNAGLLCFNANNTSSNSNSNISARLLSNSIIIAQDFPHPLVKIMPRGRELVARSNALAGNKDVITIPKRVGFLYEKMLDRAFITETIRLAANGKKKRRSVRRVLANIDTYAEKLLVMLQTDSFIPSKPKVKRVYDVSSRKWRDIKVVPFYPDGCVHWLCVRAMQPVLMRGMHHWSCASIPGRGGARAMRQIKHMVQRRPKDSKYCAQMDVRKFYDSIPPDGVRRALERKIKDKRFVRLVTRIIADGLAIGYYICQWLANYYLETLDRTLCACKGVVCEVRYMDNVTIFGRSKRALHKAVKAAERHLQTLGLTLKNDWQVYPIRKRKVDAVGYKFGRNAVVLRKRSLLRTLRQFRRAAKRERVSAKMAQALLSRLGRLKWCASKTIMVKYVRPVGVQNLKGVVRIESARRCQTA
;
A
#
# COMPACT_ATOMS: atom_id res chain seq x y z
N MET A 1 -15.10 -20.17 -14.60
CA MET A 1 -15.11 -20.00 -16.08
C MET A 1 -13.76 -19.42 -16.46
N PHE A 2 -12.89 -20.24 -17.04
CA PHE A 2 -11.63 -19.78 -17.62
C PHE A 2 -11.93 -19.46 -19.07
N GLN A 3 -11.90 -18.18 -19.44
CA GLN A 3 -11.91 -17.80 -20.84
C GLN A 3 -10.51 -18.04 -21.40
N SER A 4 -10.44 -18.79 -22.47
CA SER A 4 -9.23 -19.03 -23.25
C SER A 4 -8.69 -17.71 -23.79
N ILE A 5 -7.40 -17.46 -23.56
CA ILE A 5 -6.70 -16.30 -24.08
C ILE A 5 -6.31 -16.64 -25.54
N ASN A 6 -6.94 -15.98 -26.50
CA ASN A 6 -6.59 -16.13 -27.88
C ASN A 6 -5.42 -15.22 -28.24
N PHE A 7 -4.30 -15.80 -28.64
CA PHE A 7 -3.15 -15.10 -29.21
C PHE A 7 -3.33 -15.00 -30.72
N TYR A 8 -3.43 -13.78 -31.24
CA TYR A 8 -3.33 -13.53 -32.66
C TYR A 8 -1.93 -13.01 -32.99
N LEU A 9 -1.07 -13.88 -33.48
CA LEU A 9 0.21 -13.51 -34.08
C LEU A 9 0.06 -13.63 -35.60
N SER A 10 0.25 -12.57 -36.36
CA SER A 10 0.32 -12.65 -37.81
C SER A 10 1.66 -13.32 -38.21
N ARG A 11 1.65 -14.06 -39.35
CA ARG A 11 2.86 -14.72 -39.85
C ARG A 11 4.00 -13.74 -40.14
N ASP A 12 3.70 -12.46 -40.36
CA ASP A 12 4.69 -11.43 -40.69
C ASP A 12 5.43 -10.89 -39.46
N CYS A 13 4.85 -10.99 -38.26
CA CYS A 13 5.51 -10.61 -37.02
C CYS A 13 6.68 -11.53 -36.62
N LEU A 14 6.73 -12.75 -37.12
CA LEU A 14 7.82 -13.69 -36.85
C LEU A 14 9.10 -13.43 -37.70
N ARG A 15 9.02 -12.52 -38.69
CA ARG A 15 10.15 -12.20 -39.58
C ARG A 15 10.90 -10.92 -39.22
N VAL A 16 10.38 -10.08 -38.31
CA VAL A 16 10.99 -8.78 -37.99
C VAL A 16 11.29 -8.73 -36.49
N ALA A 17 12.55 -8.59 -36.15
CA ALA A 17 13.05 -8.53 -34.76
C ALA A 17 12.58 -7.31 -33.95
N GLU A 18 11.67 -6.49 -34.47
CA GLU A 18 11.28 -5.20 -33.86
C GLU A 18 9.78 -5.10 -33.50
N CYS A 19 9.04 -6.19 -33.46
CA CYS A 19 7.63 -6.14 -33.01
C CYS A 19 7.54 -5.95 -31.50
N VAL A 20 6.76 -4.96 -31.07
CA VAL A 20 6.49 -4.65 -29.66
C VAL A 20 5.13 -5.22 -29.26
N LEU A 21 5.09 -6.00 -28.18
CA LEU A 21 3.87 -6.53 -27.62
C LEU A 21 3.18 -5.46 -26.76
N TYR A 22 2.00 -5.02 -27.18
CA TYR A 22 1.13 -4.14 -26.39
C TYR A 22 0.15 -4.96 -25.55
N VAL A 23 0.06 -4.66 -24.27
CA VAL A 23 -0.92 -5.26 -23.36
C VAL A 23 -1.96 -4.20 -23.00
N GLY A 24 -3.21 -4.44 -23.43
CA GLY A 24 -4.30 -3.49 -23.25
C GLY A 24 -5.29 -3.56 -24.41
N GLY A 25 -6.18 -2.59 -24.51
CA GLY A 25 -7.20 -2.55 -25.55
C GLY A 25 -6.82 -1.61 -26.69
N ASN A 26 -7.22 -1.97 -27.89
CA ASN A 26 -7.34 -1.07 -29.02
C ASN A 26 -8.82 -0.82 -29.29
N TRP A 27 -9.26 0.40 -29.18
CA TRP A 27 -10.67 0.82 -29.25
C TRP A 27 -11.34 0.52 -30.60
N ASN A 28 -10.56 0.35 -31.65
CA ASN A 28 -11.07 0.04 -32.98
C ASN A 28 -11.36 -1.46 -33.20
N ASN A 29 -11.03 -2.31 -32.25
CA ASN A 29 -11.14 -3.76 -32.39
C ASN A 29 -12.41 -4.37 -31.72
N GLY A 30 -13.41 -3.58 -31.37
CA GLY A 30 -14.67 -4.06 -30.83
C GLY A 30 -14.51 -5.03 -29.64
N THR A 31 -14.93 -6.29 -29.80
CA THR A 31 -14.85 -7.34 -28.77
C THR A 31 -13.42 -7.71 -28.34
N ASN A 32 -12.40 -7.31 -29.09
CA ASN A 32 -11.00 -7.53 -28.77
C ASN A 32 -10.37 -6.39 -27.96
N ALA A 33 -11.17 -5.39 -27.58
CA ALA A 33 -10.76 -4.31 -26.69
C ALA A 33 -10.97 -4.71 -25.22
N GLY A 34 -9.91 -4.95 -24.48
CA GLY A 34 -9.99 -5.31 -23.07
C GLY A 34 -8.62 -5.39 -22.39
N LEU A 35 -8.66 -5.43 -21.07
CA LEU A 35 -7.45 -5.40 -20.22
C LEU A 35 -6.48 -6.58 -20.40
N LEU A 36 -6.92 -7.63 -21.08
CA LEU A 36 -6.16 -8.87 -21.34
C LEU A 36 -5.95 -9.15 -22.82
N CYS A 37 -6.24 -8.18 -23.71
CA CYS A 37 -5.94 -8.32 -25.13
C CYS A 37 -4.48 -7.97 -25.41
N PHE A 38 -3.85 -8.78 -26.28
CA PHE A 38 -2.48 -8.60 -26.75
C PHE A 38 -2.48 -8.32 -28.25
N ASN A 39 -1.72 -7.33 -28.67
CA ASN A 39 -1.55 -7.01 -30.07
C ASN A 39 -0.05 -6.86 -30.38
N ALA A 40 0.46 -7.66 -31.30
CA ALA A 40 1.85 -7.67 -31.71
C ALA A 40 2.06 -7.15 -33.15
N ASN A 41 1.04 -6.53 -33.75
CA ASN A 41 1.09 -6.07 -35.15
C ASN A 41 1.70 -4.66 -35.30
N ASN A 42 2.14 -4.03 -34.23
CA ASN A 42 2.70 -2.68 -34.25
C ASN A 42 4.20 -2.70 -33.96
N THR A 43 4.94 -1.83 -34.66
CA THR A 43 6.35 -1.59 -34.37
C THR A 43 6.50 -0.60 -33.21
N SER A 44 7.71 -0.47 -32.65
CA SER A 44 8.00 0.42 -31.52
C SER A 44 7.73 1.91 -31.79
N SER A 45 7.66 2.31 -33.07
CA SER A 45 7.39 3.69 -33.51
C SER A 45 5.91 4.04 -33.64
N ASN A 46 5.01 3.04 -33.58
CA ASN A 46 3.57 3.29 -33.70
C ASN A 46 2.99 3.89 -32.43
N SER A 47 2.63 5.16 -32.48
CA SER A 47 1.82 5.84 -31.46
C SER A 47 0.49 6.29 -32.07
N ASN A 48 -0.62 5.81 -31.50
CA ASN A 48 -1.95 6.14 -31.96
C ASN A 48 -2.85 6.47 -30.75
N SER A 49 -3.65 7.52 -30.84
CA SER A 49 -4.51 7.98 -29.74
C SER A 49 -5.60 6.96 -29.31
N ASN A 50 -5.90 5.99 -30.15
CA ASN A 50 -6.86 4.91 -29.89
C ASN A 50 -6.23 3.65 -29.22
N ILE A 51 -4.93 3.64 -28.96
CA ILE A 51 -4.21 2.55 -28.29
C ILE A 51 -4.00 2.93 -26.82
N SER A 52 -4.74 2.31 -25.91
CA SER A 52 -4.48 2.40 -24.47
C SER A 52 -3.72 1.18 -24.00
N ALA A 53 -2.42 1.13 -24.25
CA ALA A 53 -1.56 0.03 -23.86
C ALA A 53 -0.34 0.52 -23.06
N ARG A 54 0.12 -0.31 -22.10
CA ARG A 54 1.42 -0.09 -21.45
C ARG A 54 2.47 -0.97 -22.12
N LEU A 55 3.57 -0.36 -22.55
CA LEU A 55 4.76 -1.09 -22.97
C LEU A 55 5.28 -1.95 -21.81
N LEU A 56 5.42 -3.25 -22.05
CA LEU A 56 6.19 -4.14 -21.18
C LEU A 56 7.68 -3.95 -21.53
N SER A 57 8.30 -2.89 -21.02
CA SER A 57 9.75 -2.75 -21.10
C SER A 57 10.39 -3.75 -20.13
N ASN A 58 11.20 -4.68 -20.63
CA ASN A 58 12.08 -5.64 -19.95
C ASN A 58 11.62 -7.12 -19.90
N SER A 59 10.86 -7.59 -20.85
CA SER A 59 10.71 -9.04 -21.01
C SER A 59 11.01 -9.42 -22.47
N ILE A 60 12.21 -9.90 -22.71
CA ILE A 60 12.56 -10.54 -24.00
C ILE A 60 11.97 -11.94 -23.94
N ILE A 61 10.89 -12.18 -24.69
CA ILE A 61 10.36 -13.52 -24.92
C ILE A 61 11.09 -14.07 -26.14
N ILE A 62 12.05 -14.97 -25.95
CA ILE A 62 12.72 -15.68 -27.03
C ILE A 62 11.77 -16.80 -27.49
N ALA A 63 11.24 -16.65 -28.70
CA ALA A 63 10.24 -17.58 -29.28
C ALA A 63 10.82 -18.96 -29.71
N GLN A 64 12.10 -19.23 -29.39
CA GLN A 64 12.78 -20.45 -29.87
C GLN A 64 12.49 -21.73 -29.07
N ASP A 65 11.85 -21.62 -27.86
CA ASP A 65 11.71 -22.77 -26.95
C ASP A 65 10.29 -23.36 -26.83
N PHE A 66 9.39 -23.09 -27.78
CA PHE A 66 8.03 -23.63 -27.69
C PHE A 66 7.68 -24.60 -28.85
N PRO A 67 7.54 -25.91 -28.59
CA PRO A 67 6.91 -26.83 -29.55
C PRO A 67 5.39 -26.59 -29.60
N HIS A 68 4.84 -26.56 -30.79
CA HIS A 68 3.43 -26.39 -31.17
C HIS A 68 2.47 -27.35 -30.48
N PRO A 69 1.16 -27.07 -30.34
CA PRO A 69 0.48 -25.81 -30.07
C PRO A 69 -0.34 -25.88 -28.77
N LEU A 70 0.17 -25.53 -27.68
CA LEU A 70 -0.62 -25.19 -26.46
C LEU A 70 0.32 -24.63 -25.38
N VAL A 71 0.45 -23.32 -25.29
CA VAL A 71 1.14 -22.69 -24.16
C VAL A 71 0.20 -22.67 -22.96
N LYS A 72 0.37 -23.60 -22.02
CA LYS A 72 -0.24 -23.49 -20.68
C LYS A 72 0.52 -22.42 -19.90
N ILE A 73 -0.08 -21.24 -19.70
CA ILE A 73 0.44 -20.25 -18.79
C ILE A 73 0.17 -20.72 -17.36
N MET A 74 1.20 -21.23 -16.70
CA MET A 74 1.14 -21.56 -15.29
C MET A 74 1.31 -20.28 -14.42
N PRO A 75 0.45 -20.03 -13.42
CA PRO A 75 0.54 -18.84 -12.58
C PRO A 75 1.49 -19.08 -11.40
N ARG A 76 2.81 -19.11 -11.61
CA ARG A 76 3.78 -19.08 -10.49
C ARG A 76 5.17 -18.61 -10.94
N GLY A 77 5.52 -17.39 -10.60
CA GLY A 77 6.85 -16.83 -10.77
C GLY A 77 8.00 -17.43 -9.93
N ARG A 78 7.84 -18.66 -9.42
CA ARG A 78 8.89 -19.37 -8.66
C ARG A 78 9.63 -20.42 -9.48
N GLU A 79 9.03 -20.98 -10.51
CA GLU A 79 9.71 -22.00 -11.32
C GLU A 79 10.60 -21.43 -12.43
N LEU A 80 10.31 -20.23 -12.93
CA LEU A 80 11.16 -19.55 -13.92
C LEU A 80 12.52 -19.12 -13.35
N VAL A 81 12.56 -18.74 -12.05
CA VAL A 81 13.82 -18.40 -11.37
C VAL A 81 14.67 -19.66 -11.08
N ALA A 82 14.02 -20.80 -10.76
CA ALA A 82 14.72 -22.04 -10.50
C ALA A 82 15.35 -22.67 -11.75
N ARG A 83 14.70 -22.55 -12.91
CA ARG A 83 15.22 -23.08 -14.19
C ARG A 83 16.33 -22.22 -14.81
N SER A 84 16.30 -20.89 -14.62
CA SER A 84 17.40 -20.03 -15.07
C SER A 84 18.70 -20.27 -14.27
N ASN A 85 18.57 -20.69 -13.01
CA ASN A 85 19.72 -21.01 -12.16
C ASN A 85 20.31 -22.41 -12.41
N ALA A 86 19.58 -23.32 -13.05
CA ALA A 86 20.05 -24.67 -13.37
C ALA A 86 20.85 -24.75 -14.68
N LEU A 87 20.76 -23.74 -15.55
CA LEU A 87 21.48 -23.66 -16.84
C LEU A 87 22.72 -22.77 -16.80
N ALA A 88 22.94 -22.02 -15.72
CA ALA A 88 24.14 -21.20 -15.53
C ALA A 88 25.02 -21.85 -14.47
N GLY A 89 25.82 -22.84 -14.85
CA GLY A 89 27.01 -23.21 -14.12
C GLY A 89 28.00 -22.06 -14.18
N ASN A 90 27.82 -21.03 -13.35
CA ASN A 90 28.87 -20.07 -13.03
C ASN A 90 28.50 -19.19 -11.82
N LYS A 91 29.43 -19.16 -10.89
CA LYS A 91 29.65 -18.24 -9.75
C LYS A 91 28.56 -17.16 -9.56
N ASP A 92 27.88 -17.21 -8.41
CA ASP A 92 26.98 -16.18 -7.92
C ASP A 92 27.65 -14.79 -8.04
N VAL A 93 27.42 -14.12 -9.16
CA VAL A 93 27.64 -12.68 -9.25
C VAL A 93 26.46 -12.07 -8.49
N ILE A 94 26.71 -11.75 -7.21
CA ILE A 94 25.82 -10.90 -6.43
C ILE A 94 25.76 -9.55 -7.15
N THR A 95 24.81 -9.38 -8.05
CA THR A 95 24.54 -8.09 -8.67
C THR A 95 24.00 -7.17 -7.58
N ILE A 96 24.89 -6.40 -6.97
CA ILE A 96 24.50 -5.32 -6.04
C ILE A 96 23.62 -4.36 -6.82
N PRO A 97 22.33 -4.18 -6.43
CA PRO A 97 21.45 -3.28 -7.16
C PRO A 97 22.06 -1.89 -7.21
N LYS A 98 22.26 -1.33 -8.40
CA LYS A 98 22.83 0.02 -8.56
C LYS A 98 22.02 1.02 -7.73
N ARG A 99 22.70 1.78 -6.87
CA ARG A 99 22.08 2.85 -6.08
C ARG A 99 21.54 3.94 -7.00
N VAL A 100 20.37 4.49 -6.67
CA VAL A 100 19.72 5.51 -7.47
C VAL A 100 20.22 6.90 -7.06
N GLY A 101 20.50 7.75 -8.04
CA GLY A 101 20.83 9.17 -7.86
C GLY A 101 19.75 10.09 -8.44
N PHE A 102 20.06 11.38 -8.48
CA PHE A 102 19.25 12.43 -9.11
C PHE A 102 17.82 12.55 -8.56
N LEU A 103 17.61 12.17 -7.30
CA LEU A 103 16.30 12.32 -6.66
C LEU A 103 16.06 13.77 -6.22
N TYR A 104 17.13 14.46 -5.81
CA TYR A 104 17.05 15.86 -5.42
C TYR A 104 16.83 16.75 -6.64
N GLU A 105 17.57 16.51 -7.72
CA GLU A 105 17.43 17.21 -9.00
C GLU A 105 15.99 17.09 -9.54
N LYS A 106 15.40 15.91 -9.43
CA LYS A 106 14.01 15.71 -9.79
C LYS A 106 13.05 16.60 -8.97
N MET A 107 13.40 16.90 -7.72
CA MET A 107 12.60 17.79 -6.87
C MET A 107 12.79 19.27 -7.21
N LEU A 108 13.82 19.64 -7.99
CA LEU A 108 14.05 20.98 -8.50
C LEU A 108 13.29 21.28 -9.81
N ASP A 109 12.55 20.32 -10.35
CA ASP A 109 11.66 20.54 -11.47
C ASP A 109 10.37 21.26 -10.99
N ARG A 110 10.13 22.46 -11.53
CA ARG A 110 8.96 23.29 -11.22
C ARG A 110 7.64 22.58 -11.51
N ALA A 111 7.56 21.84 -12.61
CA ALA A 111 6.36 21.08 -12.96
C ALA A 111 6.09 19.96 -11.95
N PHE A 112 7.15 19.26 -11.52
CA PHE A 112 7.08 18.24 -10.48
C PHE A 112 6.63 18.83 -9.14
N ILE A 113 7.12 20.01 -8.76
CA ILE A 113 6.72 20.71 -7.53
C ILE A 113 5.22 21.08 -7.60
N THR A 114 4.80 21.74 -8.67
CA THR A 114 3.41 22.20 -8.86
C THR A 114 2.43 21.05 -8.80
N GLU A 115 2.72 19.96 -9.51
CA GLU A 115 1.89 18.74 -9.47
C GLU A 115 1.87 18.12 -8.06
N THR A 116 3.01 18.12 -7.36
CA THR A 116 3.07 17.58 -5.98
C THR A 116 2.22 18.40 -5.02
N ILE A 117 2.21 19.72 -5.13
CA ILE A 117 1.35 20.59 -4.30
C ILE A 117 -0.13 20.24 -4.55
N ARG A 118 -0.55 20.08 -5.82
CA ARG A 118 -1.92 19.66 -6.17
C ARG A 118 -2.28 18.29 -5.56
N LEU A 119 -1.38 17.32 -5.65
CA LEU A 119 -1.58 15.99 -5.05
C LEU A 119 -1.64 16.04 -3.52
N ALA A 120 -0.76 16.80 -2.87
CA ALA A 120 -0.74 16.99 -1.43
C ALA A 120 -2.02 17.66 -0.89
N ALA A 121 -2.68 18.48 -1.72
CA ALA A 121 -3.93 19.16 -1.40
C ALA A 121 -5.16 18.25 -1.48
N ASN A 122 -5.07 17.07 -2.13
CA ASN A 122 -6.21 16.16 -2.26
C ASN A 122 -6.79 15.76 -0.90
N GLY A 123 -8.11 15.85 -0.78
CA GLY A 123 -8.83 15.63 0.48
C GLY A 123 -8.69 16.75 1.52
N LYS A 124 -7.94 17.83 1.21
CA LYS A 124 -7.70 18.95 2.14
C LYS A 124 -8.10 20.32 1.54
N LYS A 125 -8.64 20.37 0.32
CA LYS A 125 -8.97 21.60 -0.42
C LYS A 125 -9.87 22.58 0.34
N LYS A 126 -10.68 22.09 1.30
CA LYS A 126 -11.55 22.94 2.14
C LYS A 126 -10.81 23.71 3.26
N ARG A 127 -9.53 23.41 3.53
CA ARG A 127 -8.74 24.12 4.55
C ARG A 127 -8.28 25.47 4.02
N ARG A 128 -8.44 26.55 4.81
CA ARG A 128 -8.04 27.93 4.42
C ARG A 128 -6.59 28.01 3.97
N SER A 129 -5.67 27.39 4.71
CA SER A 129 -4.23 27.38 4.34
C SER A 129 -3.97 26.67 3.01
N VAL A 130 -4.70 25.59 2.70
CA VAL A 130 -4.56 24.86 1.43
C VAL A 130 -5.16 25.66 0.27
N ARG A 131 -6.33 26.30 0.47
CA ARG A 131 -6.95 27.17 -0.55
C ARG A 131 -6.02 28.32 -0.93
N ARG A 132 -5.39 28.98 0.06
CA ARG A 132 -4.43 30.08 -0.19
C ARG A 132 -3.27 29.63 -1.09
N VAL A 133 -2.71 28.44 -0.81
CA VAL A 133 -1.60 27.91 -1.62
C VAL A 133 -2.06 27.53 -3.03
N LEU A 134 -3.26 26.95 -3.17
CA LEU A 134 -3.79 26.58 -4.49
C LEU A 134 -4.19 27.77 -5.35
N ALA A 135 -4.62 28.89 -4.74
CA ALA A 135 -4.97 30.14 -5.46
C ALA A 135 -3.75 30.80 -6.09
N ASN A 136 -2.56 30.62 -5.50
CA ASN A 136 -1.30 31.23 -5.98
C ASN A 136 -0.22 30.14 -6.14
N ILE A 137 -0.59 29.02 -6.77
CA ILE A 137 0.24 27.82 -6.78
C ILE A 137 1.62 28.05 -7.41
N ASP A 138 1.70 28.86 -8.45
CA ASP A 138 2.95 29.14 -9.16
C ASP A 138 3.95 29.92 -8.28
N THR A 139 3.46 30.92 -7.53
CA THR A 139 4.27 31.67 -6.56
C THR A 139 4.78 30.77 -5.44
N TYR A 140 3.93 29.86 -4.92
CA TYR A 140 4.33 28.92 -3.87
C TYR A 140 5.27 27.83 -4.39
N ALA A 141 5.10 27.41 -5.64
CA ALA A 141 6.02 26.46 -6.28
C ALA A 141 7.39 27.09 -6.47
N GLU A 142 7.46 28.33 -6.93
CA GLU A 142 8.72 29.07 -7.10
C GLU A 142 9.45 29.26 -5.77
N LYS A 143 8.75 29.73 -4.73
CA LYS A 143 9.33 29.85 -3.39
C LYS A 143 9.89 28.54 -2.87
N LEU A 144 9.21 27.42 -3.16
CA LEU A 144 9.66 26.09 -2.74
C LEU A 144 10.87 25.64 -3.55
N LEU A 145 10.92 25.95 -4.86
CA LEU A 145 12.06 25.71 -5.73
C LEU A 145 13.31 26.44 -5.22
N VAL A 146 13.22 27.74 -4.98
CA VAL A 146 14.33 28.54 -4.42
C VAL A 146 14.80 27.98 -3.09
N MET A 147 13.85 27.65 -2.19
CA MET A 147 14.18 27.06 -0.88
C MET A 147 14.94 25.73 -1.01
N LEU A 148 14.60 24.88 -1.98
CA LEU A 148 15.31 23.65 -2.24
C LEU A 148 16.65 23.89 -2.97
N GLN A 149 16.74 24.84 -3.90
CA GLN A 149 17.99 25.20 -4.59
C GLN A 149 19.06 25.68 -3.62
N THR A 150 18.67 26.56 -2.71
CA THR A 150 19.56 27.16 -1.69
C THR A 150 19.78 26.28 -0.46
N ASP A 151 19.15 25.08 -0.39
CA ASP A 151 19.16 24.17 0.79
C ASP A 151 18.71 24.88 2.11
N SER A 152 17.91 25.94 1.98
CA SER A 152 17.45 26.76 3.11
C SER A 152 16.20 26.22 3.82
N PHE A 153 15.68 25.06 3.41
CA PHE A 153 14.53 24.45 4.08
C PHE A 153 14.89 24.01 5.49
N ILE A 154 14.19 24.58 6.48
CA ILE A 154 14.25 24.19 7.89
C ILE A 154 12.88 23.65 8.28
N PRO A 155 12.77 22.40 8.78
CA PRO A 155 11.50 21.85 9.25
C PRO A 155 10.88 22.71 10.34
N SER A 156 9.60 23.02 10.22
CA SER A 156 8.88 23.81 11.23
C SER A 156 8.66 22.99 12.50
N LYS A 157 8.71 23.64 13.67
CA LYS A 157 8.33 23.00 14.93
C LYS A 157 6.88 22.49 14.86
N PRO A 158 6.64 21.19 15.03
CA PRO A 158 5.30 20.63 14.87
C PRO A 158 4.37 21.01 16.01
N LYS A 159 3.10 21.23 15.70
CA LYS A 159 2.04 21.32 16.72
C LYS A 159 1.64 19.90 17.14
N VAL A 160 1.64 19.62 18.43
CA VAL A 160 1.19 18.34 18.96
C VAL A 160 -0.32 18.38 19.17
N LYS A 161 -1.02 17.43 18.55
CA LYS A 161 -2.45 17.24 18.75
C LYS A 161 -2.71 15.89 19.40
N ARG A 162 -3.22 15.93 20.63
CA ARG A 162 -3.60 14.72 21.34
C ARG A 162 -4.94 14.18 20.83
N VAL A 163 -4.96 12.94 20.35
CA VAL A 163 -6.14 12.29 19.77
C VAL A 163 -6.39 10.95 20.43
N TYR A 164 -7.62 10.73 20.88
CA TYR A 164 -8.01 9.44 21.45
C TYR A 164 -8.33 8.43 20.35
N ASP A 165 -7.48 7.41 20.23
CA ASP A 165 -7.73 6.29 19.34
C ASP A 165 -8.73 5.32 19.98
N VAL A 166 -9.97 5.46 19.58
CA VAL A 166 -11.08 4.65 20.11
C VAL A 166 -10.90 3.15 19.82
N SER A 167 -10.15 2.78 18.79
CA SER A 167 -9.94 1.36 18.43
C SER A 167 -8.99 0.67 19.39
N SER A 168 -7.90 1.33 19.75
CA SER A 168 -6.91 0.83 20.71
C SER A 168 -7.15 1.30 22.16
N ARG A 169 -8.08 2.24 22.40
CA ARG A 169 -8.32 2.92 23.70
C ARG A 169 -7.08 3.64 24.25
N LYS A 170 -6.31 4.24 23.38
CA LYS A 170 -5.09 4.95 23.76
C LYS A 170 -5.13 6.37 23.26
N TRP A 171 -4.58 7.28 24.03
CA TRP A 171 -4.23 8.60 23.57
C TRP A 171 -3.00 8.51 22.69
N ARG A 172 -3.00 9.27 21.59
CA ARG A 172 -1.87 9.38 20.67
C ARG A 172 -1.56 10.83 20.44
N ASP A 173 -0.30 11.19 20.58
CA ASP A 173 0.19 12.51 20.24
C ASP A 173 0.57 12.48 18.75
N ILE A 174 -0.15 13.29 17.97
CA ILE A 174 0.05 13.41 16.54
C ILE A 174 0.77 14.70 16.27
N LYS A 175 1.97 14.64 15.72
CA LYS A 175 2.71 15.82 15.29
C LYS A 175 2.12 16.34 13.98
N VAL A 176 1.68 17.58 13.96
CA VAL A 176 1.06 18.23 12.80
C VAL A 176 1.95 19.37 12.36
N VAL A 177 2.40 19.30 11.11
CA VAL A 177 3.16 20.38 10.46
C VAL A 177 2.25 21.22 9.57
N PRO A 178 2.65 22.47 9.24
CA PRO A 178 1.98 23.28 8.24
C PRO A 178 1.84 22.55 6.89
N PHE A 179 0.79 22.86 6.14
CA PHE A 179 0.64 22.32 4.79
C PHE A 179 1.77 22.77 3.88
N TYR A 180 2.17 24.03 3.98
CA TYR A 180 3.28 24.64 3.28
C TYR A 180 4.21 25.33 4.31
N PRO A 181 5.53 25.15 4.20
CA PRO A 181 6.26 24.34 3.21
C PRO A 181 6.31 22.85 3.56
N ASP A 182 6.29 22.45 4.84
CA ASP A 182 6.63 21.14 5.35
C ASP A 182 5.83 20.01 4.69
N GLY A 183 4.49 20.13 4.69
CA GLY A 183 3.64 19.12 4.09
C GLY A 183 3.95 18.91 2.60
N CYS A 184 4.27 19.96 1.87
CA CYS A 184 4.66 19.90 0.46
C CYS A 184 6.03 19.23 0.30
N VAL A 185 7.03 19.57 1.13
CA VAL A 185 8.36 18.93 1.12
C VAL A 185 8.26 17.44 1.43
N HIS A 186 7.46 17.04 2.44
CA HIS A 186 7.23 15.62 2.73
C HIS A 186 6.67 14.87 1.50
N TRP A 187 5.75 15.49 0.76
CA TRP A 187 5.19 14.90 -0.45
C TRP A 187 6.20 14.83 -1.59
N LEU A 188 7.03 15.86 -1.78
CA LEU A 188 8.11 15.87 -2.77
C LEU A 188 9.10 14.75 -2.51
N CYS A 189 9.59 14.62 -1.28
CA CYS A 189 10.49 13.54 -0.89
C CYS A 189 9.88 12.17 -1.16
N VAL A 190 8.62 11.96 -0.75
CA VAL A 190 7.93 10.68 -0.96
C VAL A 190 7.78 10.38 -2.46
N ARG A 191 7.32 11.35 -3.27
CA ARG A 191 7.17 11.14 -4.72
C ARG A 191 8.49 10.82 -5.42
N ALA A 192 9.58 11.46 -5.00
CA ALA A 192 10.91 11.21 -5.56
C ALA A 192 11.40 9.80 -5.20
N MET A 193 11.31 9.39 -3.92
CA MET A 193 11.88 8.11 -3.45
C MET A 193 10.93 6.91 -3.61
N GLN A 194 9.63 7.11 -3.79
CA GLN A 194 8.63 6.04 -3.85
C GLN A 194 8.98 4.93 -4.85
N PRO A 195 9.38 5.21 -6.10
CA PRO A 195 9.76 4.17 -7.06
C PRO A 195 10.93 3.31 -6.57
N VAL A 196 11.89 3.93 -5.86
CA VAL A 196 13.08 3.25 -5.33
C VAL A 196 12.69 2.34 -4.17
N LEU A 197 11.87 2.84 -3.24
CA LEU A 197 11.42 2.07 -2.08
C LEU A 197 10.53 0.90 -2.48
N MET A 198 9.64 1.12 -3.47
CA MET A 198 8.68 0.10 -3.94
C MET A 198 9.35 -1.12 -4.58
N ARG A 199 10.54 -0.99 -5.19
CA ARG A 199 11.25 -2.11 -5.84
C ARG A 199 11.55 -3.28 -4.91
N GLY A 200 11.84 -2.99 -3.62
CA GLY A 200 12.20 -4.04 -2.65
C GLY A 200 11.11 -4.35 -1.63
N MET A 201 10.03 -3.58 -1.63
CA MET A 201 9.00 -3.68 -0.62
C MET A 201 8.15 -4.94 -0.81
N HIS A 202 8.12 -5.78 0.20
CA HIS A 202 7.41 -7.06 0.17
C HIS A 202 5.97 -6.91 -0.33
N HIS A 203 5.52 -7.88 -1.13
CA HIS A 203 4.22 -7.87 -1.82
C HIS A 203 3.04 -7.72 -0.85
N TRP A 204 3.11 -8.31 0.33
CA TRP A 204 2.08 -8.29 1.36
C TRP A 204 2.34 -7.29 2.50
N SER A 205 3.31 -6.38 2.33
CA SER A 205 3.37 -5.16 3.13
C SER A 205 2.27 -4.21 2.65
N CYS A 206 1.24 -4.01 3.47
CA CYS A 206 -0.04 -3.47 3.00
C CYS A 206 -0.37 -2.07 3.49
N ALA A 207 0.17 -1.61 4.61
CA ALA A 207 -0.22 -0.34 5.20
C ALA A 207 0.37 0.85 4.45
N SER A 208 -0.41 1.91 4.29
CA SER A 208 0.04 3.23 3.77
C SER A 208 0.78 3.20 2.43
N ILE A 209 0.53 2.19 1.61
CA ILE A 209 1.11 2.04 0.28
C ILE A 209 -0.01 2.16 -0.76
N PRO A 210 0.13 3.01 -1.80
CA PRO A 210 -0.85 3.14 -2.87
C PRO A 210 -1.20 1.79 -3.51
N GLY A 211 -2.48 1.56 -3.79
CA GLY A 211 -2.99 0.32 -4.37
C GLY A 211 -3.00 -0.89 -3.41
N ARG A 212 -2.52 -0.74 -2.16
CA ARG A 212 -2.51 -1.80 -1.14
C ARG A 212 -3.55 -1.52 -0.04
N GLY A 213 -3.18 -1.33 1.20
CA GLY A 213 -4.06 -0.99 2.30
C GLY A 213 -4.77 -2.18 2.94
N GLY A 214 -5.70 -1.88 3.87
CA GLY A 214 -6.41 -2.89 4.67
C GLY A 214 -7.20 -3.90 3.85
N ALA A 215 -7.79 -3.49 2.72
CA ALA A 215 -8.56 -4.38 1.85
C ALA A 215 -7.67 -5.47 1.21
N ARG A 216 -6.43 -5.14 0.84
CA ARG A 216 -5.48 -6.12 0.31
C ARG A 216 -5.05 -7.11 1.40
N ALA A 217 -4.68 -6.61 2.59
CA ALA A 217 -4.35 -7.47 3.73
C ALA A 217 -5.50 -8.42 4.07
N MET A 218 -6.73 -7.90 4.12
CA MET A 218 -7.92 -8.72 4.41
C MET A 218 -8.15 -9.81 3.37
N ARG A 219 -8.05 -9.49 2.07
CA ARG A 219 -8.20 -10.48 1.00
C ARG A 219 -7.19 -11.62 1.14
N GLN A 220 -5.91 -11.28 1.40
CA GLN A 220 -4.87 -12.29 1.56
C GLN A 220 -5.06 -13.13 2.82
N ILE A 221 -5.34 -12.52 3.97
CA ILE A 221 -5.60 -13.25 5.20
C ILE A 221 -6.82 -14.17 5.04
N LYS A 222 -7.91 -13.67 4.43
CA LYS A 222 -9.10 -14.47 4.11
C LYS A 222 -8.74 -15.65 3.20
N HIS A 223 -7.97 -15.41 2.14
CA HIS A 223 -7.51 -16.45 1.22
C HIS A 223 -6.74 -17.54 1.97
N MET A 224 -5.75 -17.18 2.78
CA MET A 224 -4.98 -18.15 3.57
C MET A 224 -5.88 -18.92 4.53
N VAL A 225 -6.75 -18.24 5.28
CA VAL A 225 -7.57 -18.89 6.29
C VAL A 225 -8.65 -19.78 5.69
N GLN A 226 -9.32 -19.37 4.62
CA GLN A 226 -10.49 -20.08 4.09
C GLN A 226 -10.19 -20.98 2.88
N ARG A 227 -9.26 -20.55 1.99
CA ARG A 227 -8.96 -21.26 0.75
C ARG A 227 -7.73 -22.17 0.84
N ARG A 228 -6.82 -21.88 1.79
CA ARG A 228 -5.60 -22.68 1.99
C ARG A 228 -5.50 -23.26 3.42
N PRO A 229 -6.50 -24.02 3.89
CA PRO A 229 -6.54 -24.53 5.27
C PRO A 229 -5.38 -25.47 5.60
N LYS A 230 -4.92 -26.29 4.64
CA LYS A 230 -3.77 -27.19 4.80
C LYS A 230 -2.46 -26.42 5.03
N ASP A 231 -2.30 -25.26 4.38
CA ASP A 231 -1.10 -24.43 4.46
C ASP A 231 -1.09 -23.46 5.64
N SER A 232 -2.26 -23.17 6.19
CA SER A 232 -2.48 -22.27 7.31
C SER A 232 -3.03 -22.97 8.54
N LYS A 233 -2.45 -24.13 8.92
CA LYS A 233 -2.85 -24.83 10.16
C LYS A 233 -2.64 -23.93 11.38
N TYR A 234 -1.53 -23.22 11.42
CA TYR A 234 -1.13 -22.31 12.49
C TYR A 234 -0.95 -20.88 11.96
N CYS A 235 -1.16 -19.93 12.87
CA CYS A 235 -0.90 -18.53 12.66
C CYS A 235 0.00 -18.02 13.79
N ALA A 236 1.01 -17.20 13.45
CA ALA A 236 1.70 -16.39 14.41
C ALA A 236 1.36 -14.92 14.18
N GLN A 237 1.14 -14.20 15.27
CA GLN A 237 0.90 -12.75 15.26
C GLN A 237 1.89 -12.08 16.20
N MET A 238 2.52 -11.02 15.71
CA MET A 238 3.51 -10.24 16.43
C MET A 238 3.37 -8.76 16.10
N ASP A 239 3.84 -7.91 17.00
CA ASP A 239 3.74 -6.45 16.92
C ASP A 239 5.05 -5.84 17.47
N VAL A 240 5.55 -4.79 16.84
CA VAL A 240 6.76 -4.07 17.29
C VAL A 240 6.40 -3.10 18.40
N ARG A 241 7.22 -3.08 19.46
CA ARG A 241 6.99 -2.20 20.63
C ARG A 241 7.30 -0.75 20.23
N LYS A 242 6.38 0.19 20.54
CA LYS A 242 6.53 1.64 20.30
C LYS A 242 7.13 1.97 18.91
N PHE A 243 6.62 1.33 17.87
CA PHE A 243 7.25 1.23 16.55
C PHE A 243 7.82 2.56 16.03
N TYR A 244 7.01 3.61 15.91
CA TYR A 244 7.49 4.90 15.39
C TYR A 244 8.56 5.53 16.28
N ASP A 245 8.36 5.50 17.59
CA ASP A 245 9.26 6.12 18.56
C ASP A 245 10.58 5.36 18.71
N SER A 246 10.60 4.06 18.35
CA SER A 246 11.78 3.19 18.48
C SER A 246 12.66 3.17 17.23
N ILE A 247 12.18 3.66 16.08
CA ILE A 247 13.00 3.67 14.86
C ILE A 247 14.07 4.75 14.97
N PRO A 248 15.38 4.38 14.99
CA PRO A 248 16.45 5.36 15.08
C PRO A 248 16.63 6.11 13.75
N PRO A 249 16.67 7.47 13.75
CA PRO A 249 16.88 8.27 12.54
C PRO A 249 18.13 7.85 11.75
N ASP A 250 19.24 7.60 12.43
CA ASP A 250 20.46 7.11 11.79
C ASP A 250 20.32 5.73 11.15
N GLY A 251 19.50 4.86 11.73
CA GLY A 251 19.17 3.58 11.13
C GLY A 251 18.45 3.76 9.80
N VAL A 252 17.50 4.71 9.75
CA VAL A 252 16.79 5.08 8.50
C VAL A 252 17.75 5.68 7.49
N ARG A 253 18.64 6.60 7.90
CA ARG A 253 19.67 7.18 7.04
C ARG A 253 20.52 6.08 6.39
N ARG A 254 21.11 5.19 7.19
CA ARG A 254 21.90 4.05 6.69
C ARG A 254 21.09 3.14 5.75
N ALA A 255 19.82 2.93 6.05
CA ALA A 255 18.93 2.15 5.18
C ALA A 255 18.71 2.83 3.82
N LEU A 256 18.51 4.15 3.79
CA LEU A 256 18.37 4.92 2.55
C LEU A 256 19.64 4.93 1.72
N GLU A 257 20.79 5.12 2.34
CA GLU A 257 22.12 5.14 1.68
C GLU A 257 22.45 3.83 0.96
N ARG A 258 21.86 2.71 1.39
CA ARG A 258 21.99 1.42 0.67
C ARG A 258 21.36 1.43 -0.71
N LYS A 259 20.30 2.23 -0.93
CA LYS A 259 19.56 2.30 -2.21
C LYS A 259 19.71 3.62 -2.94
N ILE A 260 20.05 4.69 -2.24
CA ILE A 260 20.10 6.05 -2.75
C ILE A 260 21.53 6.56 -2.61
N LYS A 261 22.16 6.96 -3.73
CA LYS A 261 23.50 7.57 -3.74
C LYS A 261 23.47 9.09 -3.60
N ASP A 262 22.31 9.70 -3.75
CA ASP A 262 22.07 11.15 -3.70
C ASP A 262 22.19 11.65 -2.25
N LYS A 263 23.38 12.16 -1.89
CA LYS A 263 23.67 12.63 -0.53
C LYS A 263 22.83 13.83 -0.12
N ARG A 264 22.50 14.74 -1.08
CA ARG A 264 21.68 15.92 -0.84
C ARG A 264 20.24 15.53 -0.47
N PHE A 265 19.69 14.57 -1.20
CA PHE A 265 18.38 14.01 -0.90
C PHE A 265 18.34 13.32 0.47
N VAL A 266 19.31 12.46 0.76
CA VAL A 266 19.37 11.74 2.06
C VAL A 266 19.50 12.73 3.21
N ARG A 267 20.31 13.79 3.09
CA ARG A 267 20.48 14.85 4.08
C ARG A 267 19.14 15.57 4.36
N LEU A 268 18.40 15.94 3.32
CA LEU A 268 17.07 16.54 3.46
C LEU A 268 16.11 15.64 4.24
N VAL A 269 16.04 14.36 3.86
CA VAL A 269 15.16 13.40 4.56
C VAL A 269 15.59 13.22 6.01
N THR A 270 16.88 13.12 6.29
CA THR A 270 17.41 13.01 7.66
C THR A 270 17.10 14.25 8.50
N ARG A 271 17.19 15.44 7.91
CA ARG A 271 16.80 16.71 8.57
C ARG A 271 15.32 16.72 8.98
N ILE A 272 14.43 16.19 8.11
CA ILE A 272 12.98 16.10 8.41
C ILE A 272 12.69 15.17 9.60
N ILE A 273 13.47 14.11 9.77
CA ILE A 273 13.27 13.11 10.82
C ILE A 273 14.27 13.21 11.97
N ALA A 274 14.98 14.31 12.11
CA ALA A 274 16.02 14.49 13.14
C ALA A 274 15.51 14.18 14.55
N ASP A 275 14.28 14.58 14.86
CA ASP A 275 13.61 14.33 16.16
C ASP A 275 12.87 12.98 16.19
N GLY A 276 13.24 12.03 15.35
CA GLY A 276 12.60 10.72 15.22
C GLY A 276 11.42 10.68 14.24
N LEU A 277 10.89 9.48 14.02
CA LEU A 277 9.72 9.28 13.20
C LEU A 277 8.44 9.64 13.94
N ALA A 278 7.64 10.52 13.35
CA ALA A 278 6.45 11.04 14.01
C ALA A 278 5.15 10.51 13.41
N ILE A 279 4.20 10.14 14.26
CA ILE A 279 2.82 9.92 13.83
C ILE A 279 2.25 11.27 13.39
N GLY A 280 1.83 11.33 12.11
CA GLY A 280 1.28 12.55 11.48
C GLY A 280 2.11 13.10 10.34
N TYR A 281 3.38 12.76 10.24
CA TYR A 281 4.21 13.07 9.09
C TYR A 281 3.96 12.08 7.95
N TYR A 282 3.68 12.59 6.77
CA TYR A 282 3.41 11.73 5.61
C TYR A 282 4.62 10.87 5.21
N ILE A 283 5.82 11.45 5.28
CA ILE A 283 7.07 10.76 4.95
C ILE A 283 7.38 9.60 5.90
N CYS A 284 7.07 9.76 7.20
CA CYS A 284 7.40 8.76 8.22
C CYS A 284 6.72 7.40 7.99
N GLN A 285 5.52 7.39 7.40
CA GLN A 285 4.83 6.14 7.07
C GLN A 285 5.57 5.33 6.01
N TRP A 286 6.19 6.00 5.04
CA TRP A 286 6.98 5.37 4.00
C TRP A 286 8.32 4.87 4.53
N LEU A 287 9.00 5.70 5.31
CA LEU A 287 10.28 5.36 5.93
C LEU A 287 10.15 4.18 6.91
N ALA A 288 9.10 4.18 7.73
CA ALA A 288 8.80 3.10 8.66
C ALA A 288 8.51 1.77 7.95
N ASN A 289 7.72 1.78 6.87
CA ASN A 289 7.50 0.59 6.04
C ASN A 289 8.78 0.08 5.40
N TYR A 290 9.59 0.99 4.89
CA TYR A 290 10.87 0.66 4.26
C TYR A 290 11.87 0.09 5.26
N TYR A 291 11.92 0.64 6.46
CA TYR A 291 12.83 0.17 7.51
C TYR A 291 12.60 -1.30 7.89
N LEU A 292 11.37 -1.77 7.81
CA LEU A 292 11.01 -3.18 8.04
C LEU A 292 11.09 -4.07 6.78
N GLU A 293 11.57 -3.58 5.63
CA GLU A 293 11.68 -4.38 4.40
C GLU A 293 12.55 -5.63 4.60
N THR A 294 13.63 -5.50 5.37
CA THR A 294 14.54 -6.61 5.66
C THR A 294 13.93 -7.65 6.58
N LEU A 295 13.03 -7.25 7.50
CA LEU A 295 12.25 -8.16 8.33
C LEU A 295 11.34 -9.04 7.47
N ASP A 296 10.63 -8.44 6.50
CA ASP A 296 9.77 -9.18 5.58
C ASP A 296 10.56 -10.26 4.83
N ARG A 297 11.77 -9.92 4.33
CA ARG A 297 12.66 -10.88 3.67
C ARG A 297 13.10 -12.01 4.61
N THR A 298 13.50 -11.66 5.83
CA THR A 298 13.89 -12.65 6.85
C THR A 298 12.77 -13.65 7.13
N LEU A 299 11.53 -13.15 7.30
CA LEU A 299 10.37 -14.01 7.55
C LEU A 299 10.01 -14.88 6.34
N CYS A 300 10.09 -14.34 5.13
CA CYS A 300 9.84 -15.11 3.91
C CYS A 300 10.90 -16.19 3.67
N ALA A 301 12.14 -15.99 4.10
CA ALA A 301 13.23 -16.97 4.01
C ALA A 301 13.10 -18.08 5.08
N CYS A 302 12.32 -17.88 6.14
CA CYS A 302 12.17 -18.88 7.19
C CYS A 302 11.45 -20.15 6.69
N LYS A 303 12.11 -21.30 6.80
CA LYS A 303 11.54 -22.60 6.45
C LYS A 303 10.24 -22.84 7.24
N GLY A 304 9.14 -23.14 6.52
CA GLY A 304 7.82 -23.41 7.10
C GLY A 304 6.91 -22.17 7.25
N VAL A 305 7.37 -20.97 6.92
CA VAL A 305 6.51 -19.80 6.68
C VAL A 305 5.97 -19.92 5.26
N VAL A 306 4.65 -20.04 5.14
CA VAL A 306 3.96 -20.18 3.85
C VAL A 306 3.53 -18.81 3.31
N CYS A 307 3.14 -17.93 4.19
CA CYS A 307 2.70 -16.59 3.84
C CYS A 307 2.93 -15.64 5.02
N GLU A 308 3.38 -14.43 4.67
CA GLU A 308 3.46 -13.29 5.58
C GLU A 308 2.53 -12.19 5.08
N VAL A 309 1.86 -11.52 6.02
CA VAL A 309 1.09 -10.30 5.77
C VAL A 309 1.44 -9.28 6.83
N ARG A 310 2.02 -8.16 6.42
CA ARG A 310 2.36 -7.07 7.33
C ARG A 310 1.45 -5.86 7.12
N TYR A 311 0.96 -5.32 8.21
CA TYR A 311 0.21 -4.07 8.23
C TYR A 311 0.88 -3.10 9.21
N MET A 312 1.82 -2.29 8.72
CA MET A 312 2.73 -1.45 9.46
C MET A 312 3.62 -2.30 10.40
N ASP A 313 3.46 -2.16 11.70
CA ASP A 313 4.12 -2.89 12.77
C ASP A 313 3.51 -4.26 13.09
N ASN A 314 2.27 -4.50 12.64
CA ASN A 314 1.56 -5.75 12.87
C ASN A 314 1.91 -6.78 11.80
N VAL A 315 2.57 -7.86 12.20
CA VAL A 315 2.96 -8.96 11.32
C VAL A 315 2.12 -10.20 11.61
N THR A 316 1.59 -10.81 10.57
CA THR A 316 0.83 -12.06 10.63
C THR A 316 1.46 -13.06 9.68
N ILE A 317 1.94 -14.20 10.20
CA ILE A 317 2.52 -15.28 9.40
C ILE A 317 1.71 -16.56 9.54
N PHE A 318 1.69 -17.34 8.45
CA PHE A 318 0.96 -18.61 8.36
C PHE A 318 1.91 -19.75 8.04
N GLY A 319 1.61 -20.93 8.57
CA GLY A 319 2.39 -22.13 8.32
C GLY A 319 1.69 -23.42 8.73
N ARG A 320 2.29 -24.54 8.34
CA ARG A 320 1.78 -25.88 8.61
C ARG A 320 2.22 -26.43 9.99
N SER A 321 3.33 -25.88 10.53
CA SER A 321 3.96 -26.36 11.78
C SER A 321 4.04 -25.25 12.82
N LYS A 322 3.59 -25.55 14.05
CA LYS A 322 3.70 -24.64 15.19
C LYS A 322 5.18 -24.36 15.52
N ARG A 323 6.02 -25.39 15.54
CA ARG A 323 7.46 -25.30 15.82
C ARG A 323 8.19 -24.41 14.81
N ALA A 324 7.85 -24.53 13.50
CA ALA A 324 8.44 -23.70 12.47
C ALA A 324 8.08 -22.21 12.64
N LEU A 325 6.82 -21.92 13.00
CA LEU A 325 6.41 -20.53 13.25
C LEU A 325 7.07 -19.94 14.52
N HIS A 326 7.28 -20.75 15.59
CA HIS A 326 8.07 -20.29 16.75
C HIS A 326 9.52 -19.95 16.35
N LYS A 327 10.16 -20.79 15.52
CA LYS A 327 11.50 -20.48 14.98
C LYS A 327 11.51 -19.19 14.16
N ALA A 328 10.48 -18.96 13.33
CA ALA A 328 10.34 -17.74 12.54
C ALA A 328 10.14 -16.50 13.42
N VAL A 329 9.36 -16.59 14.50
CA VAL A 329 9.21 -15.47 15.48
C VAL A 329 10.55 -15.16 16.15
N LYS A 330 11.32 -16.18 16.57
CA LYS A 330 12.66 -15.96 17.14
C LYS A 330 13.65 -15.38 16.13
N ALA A 331 13.55 -15.74 14.85
CA ALA A 331 14.34 -15.10 13.79
C ALA A 331 13.95 -13.64 13.59
N ALA A 332 12.65 -13.34 13.61
CA ALA A 332 12.16 -11.97 13.56
C ALA A 332 12.63 -11.12 14.75
N GLU A 333 12.59 -11.67 15.96
CA GLU A 333 13.05 -11.02 17.19
C GLU A 333 14.53 -10.64 17.08
N ARG A 334 15.40 -11.59 16.71
CA ARG A 334 16.83 -11.33 16.48
C ARG A 334 17.08 -10.29 15.40
N HIS A 335 16.34 -10.37 14.29
CA HIS A 335 16.46 -9.40 13.21
C HIS A 335 16.00 -7.99 13.64
N LEU A 336 14.91 -7.88 14.40
CA LEU A 336 14.46 -6.59 14.95
C LEU A 336 15.51 -5.98 15.88
N GLN A 337 16.20 -6.80 16.69
CA GLN A 337 17.31 -6.33 17.55
C GLN A 337 18.44 -5.71 16.73
N THR A 338 18.81 -6.28 15.57
CA THR A 338 19.82 -5.66 14.66
C THR A 338 19.36 -4.32 14.08
N LEU A 339 18.04 -4.08 14.05
CA LEU A 339 17.46 -2.81 13.64
C LEU A 339 17.26 -1.83 14.81
N GLY A 340 17.64 -2.20 16.04
CA GLY A 340 17.36 -1.40 17.25
C GLY A 340 15.90 -1.43 17.68
N LEU A 341 15.14 -2.43 17.23
CA LEU A 341 13.70 -2.57 17.53
C LEU A 341 13.45 -3.76 18.45
N THR A 342 12.36 -3.69 19.21
CA THR A 342 11.97 -4.75 20.14
C THR A 342 10.59 -5.29 19.79
N LEU A 343 10.47 -6.61 19.78
CA LEU A 343 9.18 -7.27 19.65
C LEU A 343 8.38 -7.11 20.96
N LYS A 344 7.06 -6.97 20.88
CA LYS A 344 6.21 -7.05 22.08
C LYS A 344 6.17 -8.48 22.61
N ASN A 345 6.13 -8.63 23.93
CA ASN A 345 6.11 -9.95 24.57
C ASN A 345 4.78 -10.71 24.41
N ASP A 346 3.72 -10.04 23.92
CA ASP A 346 2.39 -10.60 23.73
C ASP A 346 2.17 -11.32 22.39
N TRP A 347 3.28 -11.60 21.64
CA TRP A 347 3.17 -12.39 20.42
C TRP A 347 2.66 -13.80 20.68
N GLN A 348 1.95 -14.39 19.73
CA GLN A 348 1.26 -15.65 19.91
C GLN A 348 1.36 -16.52 18.66
N VAL A 349 1.55 -17.83 18.89
CA VAL A 349 1.44 -18.88 17.85
C VAL A 349 0.32 -19.84 18.25
N TYR A 350 -0.71 -19.94 17.41
CA TYR A 350 -1.90 -20.72 17.74
C TYR A 350 -2.51 -21.41 16.51
N PRO A 351 -3.25 -22.54 16.72
CA PRO A 351 -3.97 -23.21 15.66
C PRO A 351 -5.22 -22.40 15.25
N ILE A 352 -5.38 -22.12 13.96
CA ILE A 352 -6.51 -21.35 13.42
C ILE A 352 -7.85 -22.06 13.64
N ARG A 353 -7.85 -23.40 13.76
CA ARG A 353 -9.06 -24.17 14.07
C ARG A 353 -9.64 -23.80 15.45
N LYS A 354 -8.77 -23.56 16.44
CA LYS A 354 -9.19 -23.19 17.80
C LYS A 354 -9.45 -21.69 17.95
N ARG A 355 -8.75 -20.84 17.20
CA ARG A 355 -8.84 -19.37 17.35
C ARG A 355 -8.82 -18.66 16.01
N LYS A 356 -9.75 -17.70 15.81
CA LYS A 356 -9.81 -16.84 14.63
C LYS A 356 -8.63 -15.88 14.59
N VAL A 357 -8.08 -15.63 13.40
CA VAL A 357 -7.01 -14.65 13.20
C VAL A 357 -7.57 -13.23 13.34
N ASP A 358 -7.02 -12.44 14.25
CA ASP A 358 -7.46 -11.07 14.53
C ASP A 358 -6.56 -10.05 13.86
N ALA A 359 -6.93 -9.53 12.69
CA ALA A 359 -6.12 -8.59 11.92
C ALA A 359 -7.00 -7.50 11.29
N VAL A 360 -6.43 -6.32 11.05
CA VAL A 360 -7.04 -5.15 10.38
C VAL A 360 -8.49 -4.82 10.78
N GLY A 361 -8.83 -5.13 12.03
CA GLY A 361 -10.16 -4.84 12.59
C GLY A 361 -11.22 -5.94 12.43
N TYR A 362 -10.82 -7.10 11.91
CA TYR A 362 -11.67 -8.27 11.69
C TYR A 362 -11.11 -9.51 12.34
N LYS A 363 -11.96 -10.51 12.55
CA LYS A 363 -11.60 -11.86 12.97
C LYS A 363 -11.91 -12.84 11.85
N PHE A 364 -10.88 -13.50 11.35
CA PHE A 364 -10.95 -14.44 10.24
C PHE A 364 -11.03 -15.86 10.79
N GLY A 365 -12.15 -16.53 10.56
CA GLY A 365 -12.35 -17.94 10.84
C GLY A 365 -12.45 -18.75 9.55
N ARG A 366 -12.40 -20.10 9.67
CA ARG A 366 -12.50 -21.01 8.52
C ARG A 366 -13.79 -20.80 7.72
N ASN A 367 -14.91 -20.60 8.41
CA ASN A 367 -16.23 -20.48 7.77
C ASN A 367 -16.63 -19.03 7.49
N ALA A 368 -16.24 -18.08 8.37
CA ALA A 368 -16.69 -16.70 8.25
C ALA A 368 -15.65 -15.69 8.72
N VAL A 369 -15.70 -14.50 8.10
CA VAL A 369 -15.02 -13.30 8.59
C VAL A 369 -16.04 -12.46 9.35
N VAL A 370 -15.68 -11.98 10.54
CA VAL A 370 -16.54 -11.14 11.37
C VAL A 370 -15.82 -9.90 11.85
N LEU A 371 -16.55 -8.82 12.13
CA LEU A 371 -15.96 -7.64 12.78
C LEU A 371 -15.50 -7.95 14.21
N ARG A 372 -14.47 -7.27 14.68
CA ARG A 372 -14.12 -7.27 16.12
C ARG A 372 -15.36 -6.88 16.95
N LYS A 373 -15.62 -7.58 18.05
CA LYS A 373 -16.80 -7.40 18.94
C LYS A 373 -17.08 -5.90 19.23
N ARG A 374 -16.05 -5.15 19.62
CA ARG A 374 -16.17 -3.72 19.92
C ARG A 374 -16.65 -2.90 18.71
N SER A 375 -16.07 -3.15 17.52
CA SER A 375 -16.44 -2.44 16.29
C SER A 375 -17.89 -2.77 15.88
N LEU A 376 -18.25 -4.04 16.02
CA LEU A 376 -19.61 -4.52 15.76
C LEU A 376 -20.63 -3.86 16.70
N LEU A 377 -20.43 -3.96 18.01
CA LEU A 377 -21.36 -3.39 19.00
C LEU A 377 -21.55 -1.87 18.80
N ARG A 378 -20.46 -1.14 18.50
CA ARG A 378 -20.55 0.30 18.20
C ARG A 378 -21.39 0.54 16.94
N THR A 379 -21.21 -0.28 15.90
CA THR A 379 -21.98 -0.18 14.67
C THR A 379 -23.46 -0.42 14.95
N LEU A 380 -23.80 -1.48 15.65
CA LEU A 380 -25.18 -1.81 16.00
C LEU A 380 -25.84 -0.72 16.84
N ARG A 381 -25.14 -0.21 17.87
CA ARG A 381 -25.67 0.88 18.73
C ARG A 381 -25.95 2.15 17.93
N GLN A 382 -25.11 2.49 16.97
CA GLN A 382 -25.33 3.70 16.16
C GLN A 382 -26.50 3.53 15.18
N PHE A 383 -26.64 2.37 14.54
CA PHE A 383 -27.80 2.11 13.68
C PHE A 383 -29.10 2.08 14.48
N ARG A 384 -29.12 1.45 15.66
CA ARG A 384 -30.29 1.49 16.55
C ARG A 384 -30.66 2.91 16.96
N ARG A 385 -29.68 3.77 17.28
CA ARG A 385 -29.93 5.17 17.61
C ARG A 385 -30.47 5.96 16.41
N ALA A 386 -29.98 5.67 15.22
CA ALA A 386 -30.46 6.33 14.00
C ALA A 386 -31.91 5.91 13.65
N ALA A 387 -32.23 4.63 13.81
CA ALA A 387 -33.57 4.11 13.57
C ALA A 387 -34.65 4.69 14.50
N LYS A 388 -34.26 5.16 15.70
CA LYS A 388 -35.17 5.79 16.68
C LYS A 388 -35.35 7.31 16.46
N ARG A 389 -34.66 7.90 15.46
CA ARG A 389 -34.72 9.33 15.20
C ARG A 389 -35.54 9.63 13.96
N GLU A 390 -36.41 10.58 14.06
CA GLU A 390 -37.19 11.11 12.92
C GLU A 390 -36.23 11.71 11.86
N ARG A 391 -35.19 12.44 12.28
CA ARG A 391 -34.22 13.02 11.37
C ARG A 391 -32.77 12.64 11.78
N VAL A 392 -31.98 12.24 10.80
CA VAL A 392 -30.58 11.89 10.99
C VAL A 392 -29.70 13.05 10.54
N SER A 393 -28.85 13.57 11.43
CA SER A 393 -27.92 14.64 11.06
C SER A 393 -26.87 14.16 10.03
N ALA A 394 -26.35 15.08 9.20
CA ALA A 394 -25.35 14.77 8.20
C ALA A 394 -24.07 14.13 8.80
N LYS A 395 -23.64 14.59 9.98
CA LYS A 395 -22.52 14.00 10.72
C LYS A 395 -22.78 12.54 11.10
N MET A 396 -24.00 12.23 11.55
CA MET A 396 -24.40 10.85 11.88
C MET A 396 -24.51 10.00 10.61
N ALA A 397 -25.09 10.51 9.53
CA ALA A 397 -25.22 9.84 8.25
C ALA A 397 -23.84 9.47 7.67
N GLN A 398 -22.89 10.39 7.67
CA GLN A 398 -21.49 10.12 7.26
C GLN A 398 -20.84 9.02 8.10
N ALA A 399 -21.03 9.05 9.44
CA ALA A 399 -20.49 8.03 10.32
C ALA A 399 -21.10 6.65 10.06
N LEU A 400 -22.40 6.56 9.79
CA LEU A 400 -23.11 5.32 9.44
C LEU A 400 -22.67 4.77 8.09
N LEU A 401 -22.55 5.60 7.06
CA LEU A 401 -22.03 5.21 5.74
C LEU A 401 -20.60 4.68 5.82
N SER A 402 -19.71 5.33 6.60
CA SER A 402 -18.36 4.83 6.85
C SER A 402 -18.36 3.45 7.49
N ARG A 403 -19.31 3.13 8.36
CA ARG A 403 -19.45 1.79 8.97
C ARG A 403 -19.98 0.74 8.02
N LEU A 404 -20.87 1.12 7.11
CA LEU A 404 -21.34 0.23 6.03
C LEU A 404 -20.19 -0.29 5.18
N GLY A 405 -19.21 0.56 4.87
CA GLY A 405 -18.01 0.15 4.16
C GLY A 405 -17.25 -1.00 4.84
N ARG A 406 -17.29 -1.08 6.18
CA ARG A 406 -16.69 -2.19 6.92
C ARG A 406 -17.55 -3.46 6.87
N LEU A 407 -18.88 -3.35 6.90
CA LEU A 407 -19.80 -4.50 6.84
C LEU A 407 -19.69 -5.26 5.51
N LYS A 408 -19.29 -4.59 4.43
CA LYS A 408 -19.11 -5.21 3.11
C LYS A 408 -18.09 -6.37 3.13
N TRP A 409 -17.14 -6.38 4.07
CA TRP A 409 -16.05 -7.34 4.10
C TRP A 409 -16.25 -8.51 5.05
N CYS A 410 -17.38 -8.62 5.71
CA CYS A 410 -17.65 -9.65 6.70
C CYS A 410 -19.05 -10.26 6.51
N ALA A 411 -19.32 -11.36 7.22
CA ALA A 411 -20.65 -11.97 7.27
C ALA A 411 -21.62 -11.02 7.98
N SER A 412 -22.35 -10.25 7.22
CA SER A 412 -23.20 -9.15 7.71
C SER A 412 -24.65 -9.22 7.27
N LYS A 413 -25.10 -10.30 6.63
CA LYS A 413 -26.48 -10.44 6.09
C LYS A 413 -27.53 -10.10 7.16
N THR A 414 -27.48 -10.74 8.32
CA THR A 414 -28.42 -10.48 9.44
C THR A 414 -28.34 -9.04 9.94
N ILE A 415 -27.11 -8.46 10.00
CA ILE A 415 -26.91 -7.07 10.43
C ILE A 415 -27.56 -6.11 9.43
N MET A 416 -27.38 -6.36 8.14
CA MET A 416 -27.97 -5.54 7.08
C MET A 416 -29.49 -5.55 7.16
N VAL A 417 -30.10 -6.71 7.32
CA VAL A 417 -31.56 -6.82 7.41
C VAL A 417 -32.10 -6.16 8.69
N LYS A 418 -31.55 -6.53 9.87
CA LYS A 418 -32.10 -6.14 11.17
C LYS A 418 -31.82 -4.69 11.57
N TYR A 419 -30.67 -4.13 11.16
CA TYR A 419 -30.20 -2.83 11.68
C TYR A 419 -30.00 -1.77 10.61
N VAL A 420 -29.65 -2.15 9.39
CA VAL A 420 -29.34 -1.17 8.33
C VAL A 420 -30.56 -0.84 7.49
N ARG A 421 -31.37 -1.83 7.09
CA ARG A 421 -32.60 -1.62 6.32
C ARG A 421 -33.56 -0.60 6.96
N PRO A 422 -33.83 -0.66 8.29
CA PRO A 422 -34.78 0.30 8.90
C PRO A 422 -34.33 1.76 8.80
N VAL A 423 -33.02 2.03 8.66
CA VAL A 423 -32.49 3.40 8.55
C VAL A 423 -32.50 3.89 7.10
N GLY A 424 -32.42 2.98 6.13
CA GLY A 424 -32.39 3.30 4.71
C GLY A 424 -31.04 3.89 4.25
N VAL A 425 -30.30 3.12 3.44
CA VAL A 425 -28.98 3.58 2.93
C VAL A 425 -29.11 4.77 1.99
N GLN A 426 -30.17 4.81 1.17
CA GLN A 426 -30.43 5.91 0.24
C GLN A 426 -30.72 7.21 1.00
N ASN A 427 -31.52 7.15 2.08
CA ASN A 427 -31.79 8.30 2.94
C ASN A 427 -30.51 8.88 3.53
N LEU A 428 -29.62 8.03 4.04
CA LEU A 428 -28.30 8.46 4.55
C LEU A 428 -27.46 9.17 3.48
N LYS A 429 -27.44 8.64 2.26
CA LYS A 429 -26.73 9.28 1.13
C LYS A 429 -27.37 10.61 0.75
N GLY A 430 -28.71 10.71 0.71
CA GLY A 430 -29.44 11.93 0.46
C GLY A 430 -29.08 13.03 1.45
N VAL A 431 -29.15 12.75 2.74
CA VAL A 431 -28.77 13.70 3.80
C VAL A 431 -27.35 14.25 3.64
N VAL A 432 -26.38 13.37 3.31
CA VAL A 432 -24.99 13.80 3.11
C VAL A 432 -24.84 14.65 1.84
N ARG A 433 -25.57 14.31 0.77
CA ARG A 433 -25.55 15.06 -0.51
C ARG A 433 -26.13 16.47 -0.34
N ILE A 434 -27.28 16.61 0.31
CA ILE A 434 -27.94 17.90 0.59
C ILE A 434 -27.01 18.80 1.42
N GLU A 435 -26.44 18.28 2.50
CA GLU A 435 -25.51 19.03 3.34
C GLU A 435 -24.24 19.45 2.59
N SER A 436 -23.74 18.58 1.69
CA SER A 436 -22.59 18.92 0.86
C SER A 436 -22.89 20.04 -0.13
N ALA A 437 -24.08 20.04 -0.73
CA ALA A 437 -24.54 21.09 -1.64
C ALA A 437 -24.68 22.44 -0.92
N ARG A 438 -25.33 22.46 0.27
CA ARG A 438 -25.44 23.68 1.10
C ARG A 438 -24.08 24.27 1.43
N ARG A 439 -23.09 23.45 1.80
CA ARG A 439 -21.73 23.92 2.11
C ARG A 439 -20.95 24.41 0.88
N CYS A 440 -21.36 24.04 -0.32
CA CYS A 440 -20.76 24.60 -1.56
C CYS A 440 -21.38 25.96 -1.92
N GLN A 441 -22.63 26.20 -1.56
CA GLN A 441 -23.32 27.48 -1.78
C GLN A 441 -22.85 28.57 -0.79
N THR A 442 -22.42 28.16 0.42
CA THR A 442 -21.96 29.10 1.48
C THR A 442 -20.43 29.27 1.54
N ALA A 443 -19.66 28.74 0.59
CA ALA A 443 -18.18 28.77 0.53
C ALA A 443 -17.67 29.51 -0.70
#